data_d7efacff833d3a072070ab78ee2c2ee8
#
_entry.id   d7efacff833d3a072070ab78ee2c2ee8
#
_cell.length_a   1.000
_cell.length_b   1.000
_cell.length_c   1.000
_cell.angle_alpha   90.00
_cell.angle_beta   90.00
_cell.angle_gamma   90.00
#
_symmetry.space_group_name_H-M   'P 1'
#
loop_
_entity.id
_entity.type
_entity.pdbx_description
1 polymer ?
#
loop_
_entity_poly.entity_id
_entity_poly.type
_entity_poly.pdbx_seq_one_letter_code
_entity_poly.pdbx_strand_id
1 'polypeptide(L)'
;MNTSKFSAEFELNINEIQKLNKMYFKRLYKGRVRVFFILILVAFLFFDFLNLESQEDFMKWQLQSLILIVSFFMFHYSFVNATCKFFFKFMRKLVGYSSLTGRYKLNFTSSYIYVNSPLGAFAHTWSQIDKAVLTKDFFFLYVKDKDQHIISISNKSGCHRNMTDLITFVERHVMHITKM
;
A
#
# COMPACT_ATOMS: atom_id res chain seq x y z
N MET A 1 -0.76 -35.89 3.46
CA MET A 1 -0.48 -35.13 2.22
C MET A 1 -1.55 -34.04 2.07
N ASN A 2 -1.20 -32.78 2.31
CA ASN A 2 -2.14 -31.65 2.06
C ASN A 2 -2.19 -31.42 0.54
N THR A 3 -3.20 -31.96 -0.11
CA THR A 3 -3.45 -31.68 -1.53
C THR A 3 -3.83 -30.21 -1.66
N SER A 4 -3.01 -29.44 -2.36
CA SER A 4 -3.34 -28.06 -2.71
C SER A 4 -4.61 -28.07 -3.56
N LYS A 5 -5.67 -27.41 -3.07
CA LYS A 5 -6.93 -27.27 -3.82
C LYS A 5 -6.80 -26.24 -4.95
N PHE A 6 -5.86 -25.31 -4.82
CA PHE A 6 -5.60 -24.28 -5.80
C PHE A 6 -4.13 -23.86 -5.77
N SER A 7 -3.50 -23.70 -6.92
CA SER A 7 -2.12 -23.20 -7.05
C SER A 7 -2.08 -22.08 -8.08
N ALA A 8 -1.47 -20.96 -7.71
CA ALA A 8 -1.21 -19.83 -8.59
C ALA A 8 0.30 -19.58 -8.66
N GLU A 9 0.83 -19.48 -9.86
CA GLU A 9 2.23 -19.13 -10.10
C GLU A 9 2.26 -17.91 -11.05
N PHE A 10 3.02 -16.89 -10.66
CA PHE A 10 3.15 -15.65 -11.43
C PHE A 10 4.50 -14.98 -11.18
N GLU A 11 4.91 -14.16 -12.12
CA GLU A 11 6.07 -13.29 -11.99
C GLU A 11 5.63 -11.84 -11.88
N LEU A 12 6.16 -11.12 -10.92
CA LEU A 12 5.95 -9.67 -10.82
C LEU A 12 7.03 -8.94 -11.62
N ASN A 13 6.61 -8.11 -12.55
CA ASN A 13 7.55 -7.22 -13.23
C ASN A 13 7.77 -5.94 -12.40
N ILE A 14 8.81 -5.18 -12.72
CA ILE A 14 9.20 -3.97 -11.98
C ILE A 14 8.08 -2.95 -11.90
N ASN A 15 7.35 -2.74 -12.98
CA ASN A 15 6.26 -1.77 -13.01
C ASN A 15 5.14 -2.17 -12.05
N GLU A 16 4.89 -3.48 -11.90
CA GLU A 16 3.92 -4.03 -10.95
C GLU A 16 4.40 -3.85 -9.52
N ILE A 17 5.67 -4.16 -9.23
CA ILE A 17 6.25 -3.95 -7.91
C ILE A 17 6.23 -2.46 -7.54
N GLN A 18 6.55 -1.57 -8.49
CA GLN A 18 6.47 -0.12 -8.26
C GLN A 18 5.03 0.34 -7.98
N LYS A 19 4.05 -0.22 -8.68
CA LYS A 19 2.64 0.07 -8.49
C LYS A 19 2.15 -0.42 -7.13
N LEU A 20 2.53 -1.64 -6.73
CA LEU A 20 2.26 -2.20 -5.41
C LEU A 20 2.84 -1.33 -4.30
N ASN A 21 4.11 -0.95 -4.40
CA ASN A 21 4.78 -0.11 -3.43
C ASN A 21 4.11 1.27 -3.30
N LYS A 22 3.71 1.88 -4.43
CA LYS A 22 2.96 3.13 -4.43
C LYS A 22 1.59 3.00 -3.75
N MET A 23 0.87 1.90 -3.99
CA MET A 23 -0.43 1.64 -3.34
C MET A 23 -0.26 1.45 -1.84
N TYR A 24 0.73 0.67 -1.41
CA TYR A 24 1.05 0.44 -0.01
C TYR A 24 1.45 1.73 0.71
N PHE A 25 2.34 2.52 0.12
CA PHE A 25 2.77 3.80 0.67
C PHE A 25 1.60 4.79 0.79
N LYS A 26 0.75 4.90 -0.25
CA LYS A 26 -0.45 5.74 -0.17
C LYS A 26 -1.37 5.35 0.97
N ARG A 27 -1.50 4.06 1.26
CA ARG A 27 -2.31 3.57 2.37
C ARG A 27 -1.71 3.97 3.72
N LEU A 28 -0.41 3.74 3.92
CA LEU A 28 0.30 4.15 5.14
C LEU A 28 0.23 5.66 5.35
N TYR A 29 0.41 6.42 4.26
CA TYR A 29 0.38 7.87 4.28
C TYR A 29 -1.01 8.44 4.60
N LYS A 30 -2.09 7.79 4.15
CA LYS A 30 -3.47 8.24 4.38
C LYS A 30 -3.86 8.24 5.87
N GLY A 31 -3.14 7.49 6.71
CA GLY A 31 -3.35 7.43 8.15
C GLY A 31 -2.56 8.49 8.92
N ARG A 32 -1.66 8.04 9.80
CA ARG A 32 -0.94 8.86 10.80
C ARG A 32 -0.08 9.97 10.21
N VAL A 33 0.56 9.71 9.07
CA VAL A 33 1.48 10.68 8.43
C VAL A 33 0.74 11.93 7.97
N ARG A 34 -0.46 11.78 7.40
CA ARG A 34 -1.29 12.92 6.98
C ARG A 34 -1.68 13.80 8.16
N VAL A 35 -2.08 13.19 9.26
CA VAL A 35 -2.44 13.93 10.49
C VAL A 35 -1.24 14.69 11.03
N PHE A 36 -0.06 14.08 11.05
CA PHE A 36 1.18 14.72 11.49
C PHE A 36 1.52 15.98 10.66
N PHE A 37 1.42 15.91 9.33
CA PHE A 37 1.65 17.08 8.48
C PHE A 37 0.61 18.20 8.69
N ILE A 38 -0.66 17.86 8.90
CA ILE A 38 -1.70 18.84 9.22
C ILE A 38 -1.39 19.52 10.56
N LEU A 39 -0.97 18.77 11.57
CA LEU A 39 -0.60 19.34 12.88
C LEU A 39 0.58 20.30 12.77
N ILE A 40 1.59 19.99 11.96
CA ILE A 40 2.72 20.89 11.69
C ILE A 40 2.21 22.19 11.05
N LEU A 41 1.35 22.10 10.03
CA LEU A 41 0.79 23.29 9.36
C LEU A 41 0.01 24.16 10.36
N VAL A 42 -0.86 23.56 11.17
CA VAL A 42 -1.64 24.26 12.18
C VAL A 42 -0.73 24.94 13.21
N ALA A 43 0.34 24.25 13.67
CA ALA A 43 1.30 24.80 14.59
C ALA A 43 2.00 26.04 13.99
N PHE A 44 2.45 25.97 12.73
CA PHE A 44 3.04 27.13 12.04
C PHE A 44 2.09 28.31 11.98
N LEU A 45 0.85 28.10 11.53
CA LEU A 45 -0.17 29.16 11.46
C LEU A 45 -0.47 29.77 12.83
N PHE A 46 -0.47 28.94 13.87
CA PHE A 46 -0.71 29.40 15.24
C PHE A 46 0.47 30.23 15.79
N PHE A 47 1.71 29.81 15.55
CA PHE A 47 2.87 30.61 15.96
C PHE A 47 2.95 31.94 15.22
N ASP A 48 2.69 31.97 13.93
CA ASP A 48 2.62 33.21 13.17
C ASP A 48 1.51 34.15 13.70
N PHE A 49 0.35 33.58 14.07
CA PHE A 49 -0.75 34.34 14.66
C PHE A 49 -0.39 35.01 16.01
N LEU A 50 0.35 34.28 16.86
CA LEU A 50 0.78 34.80 18.17
C LEU A 50 1.77 35.96 18.07
N ASN A 51 2.45 36.11 16.94
CA ASN A 51 3.42 37.19 16.70
C ASN A 51 2.82 38.42 16.03
N LEU A 52 1.48 38.54 15.95
CA LEU A 52 0.81 39.72 15.40
C LEU A 52 0.81 40.86 16.41
N GLU A 53 1.38 42.00 16.01
CA GLU A 53 1.47 43.20 16.87
C GLU A 53 0.43 44.26 16.51
N SER A 54 -0.10 44.25 15.27
CA SER A 54 -1.02 45.30 14.80
C SER A 54 -2.15 44.76 13.92
N GLN A 55 -3.22 45.59 13.70
CA GLN A 55 -4.31 45.23 12.79
C GLN A 55 -3.87 45.16 11.31
N GLU A 56 -2.87 45.95 10.91
CA GLU A 56 -2.32 45.88 9.55
C GLU A 56 -1.59 44.57 9.30
N ASP A 57 -0.96 44.01 10.33
CA ASP A 57 -0.28 42.72 10.27
C ASP A 57 -1.28 41.56 10.14
N PHE A 58 -2.48 41.72 10.67
CA PHE A 58 -3.55 40.73 10.53
C PHE A 58 -3.95 40.51 9.06
N MET A 59 -4.10 41.56 8.26
CA MET A 59 -4.39 41.44 6.84
C MET A 59 -3.27 40.74 6.07
N LYS A 60 -2.02 41.11 6.37
CA LYS A 60 -0.83 40.48 5.79
C LYS A 60 -0.76 38.99 6.17
N TRP A 61 -1.00 38.70 7.45
CA TRP A 61 -1.04 37.31 7.95
C TRP A 61 -2.10 36.47 7.25
N GLN A 62 -3.31 36.99 7.02
CA GLN A 62 -4.35 36.26 6.29
C GLN A 62 -3.89 35.89 4.88
N LEU A 63 -3.28 36.81 4.14
CA LEU A 63 -2.79 36.59 2.79
C LEU A 63 -1.64 35.55 2.79
N GLN A 64 -0.68 35.71 3.70
CA GLN A 64 0.45 34.76 3.84
C GLN A 64 -0.01 33.38 4.23
N SER A 65 -0.95 33.26 5.16
CA SER A 65 -1.55 31.99 5.59
C SER A 65 -2.27 31.29 4.44
N LEU A 66 -3.01 32.03 3.60
CA LEU A 66 -3.67 31.46 2.43
C LEU A 66 -2.65 30.90 1.43
N ILE A 67 -1.59 31.66 1.14
CA ILE A 67 -0.50 31.21 0.24
C ILE A 67 0.19 29.97 0.81
N LEU A 68 0.45 29.95 2.11
CA LEU A 68 1.09 28.82 2.79
C LEU A 68 0.22 27.58 2.74
N ILE A 69 -1.09 27.70 2.97
CA ILE A 69 -2.04 26.58 2.89
C ILE A 69 -2.08 26.00 1.47
N VAL A 70 -2.21 26.86 0.44
CA VAL A 70 -2.25 26.41 -0.96
C VAL A 70 -0.93 25.72 -1.34
N SER A 71 0.21 26.31 -1.00
CA SER A 71 1.53 25.75 -1.23
C SER A 71 1.72 24.43 -0.52
N PHE A 72 1.24 24.31 0.71
CA PHE A 72 1.28 23.06 1.48
C PHE A 72 0.50 21.95 0.80
N PHE A 73 -0.71 22.20 0.28
CA PHE A 73 -1.48 21.18 -0.43
C PHE A 73 -0.80 20.74 -1.74
N MET A 74 -0.23 21.68 -2.48
CA MET A 74 0.53 21.36 -3.69
C MET A 74 1.78 20.53 -3.38
N PHE A 75 2.55 20.93 -2.37
CA PHE A 75 3.73 20.20 -1.91
C PHE A 75 3.37 18.82 -1.41
N HIS A 76 2.32 18.71 -0.61
CA HIS A 76 1.85 17.45 -0.05
C HIS A 76 1.51 16.42 -1.14
N TYR A 77 0.84 16.83 -2.23
CA TYR A 77 0.53 15.94 -3.34
C TYR A 77 1.80 15.47 -4.07
N SER A 78 2.72 16.40 -4.31
CA SER A 78 4.01 16.13 -4.95
C SER A 78 4.91 15.25 -4.09
N PHE A 79 4.96 15.50 -2.78
CA PHE A 79 5.77 14.81 -1.79
C PHE A 79 5.50 13.30 -1.76
N VAL A 80 4.22 12.89 -1.74
CA VAL A 80 3.85 11.46 -1.75
C VAL A 80 4.42 10.74 -2.95
N ASN A 81 4.33 11.35 -4.14
CA ASN A 81 4.84 10.74 -5.36
C ASN A 81 6.38 10.70 -5.39
N ALA A 82 7.05 11.77 -4.94
CA ALA A 82 8.51 11.85 -4.86
C ALA A 82 9.07 10.83 -3.87
N THR A 83 8.46 10.74 -2.69
CA THR A 83 8.85 9.80 -1.64
C THR A 83 8.69 8.34 -2.09
N CYS A 84 7.57 8.00 -2.74
CA CYS A 84 7.38 6.65 -3.31
C CYS A 84 8.48 6.30 -4.34
N LYS A 85 8.82 7.24 -5.23
CA LYS A 85 9.88 7.02 -6.22
C LYS A 85 11.26 6.87 -5.57
N PHE A 86 11.55 7.69 -4.57
CA PHE A 86 12.81 7.65 -3.84
C PHE A 86 12.98 6.32 -3.10
N PHE A 87 11.99 5.93 -2.29
CA PHE A 87 12.02 4.65 -1.58
C PHE A 87 12.12 3.46 -2.53
N PHE A 88 11.40 3.47 -3.63
CA PHE A 88 11.50 2.39 -4.61
C PHE A 88 12.91 2.31 -5.22
N LYS A 89 13.51 3.46 -5.58
CA LYS A 89 14.90 3.52 -6.11
C LYS A 89 15.91 3.02 -5.07
N PHE A 90 15.72 3.40 -3.81
CA PHE A 90 16.58 3.00 -2.69
C PHE A 90 16.48 1.50 -2.43
N MET A 91 15.26 0.96 -2.31
CA MET A 91 15.02 -0.48 -2.11
C MET A 91 15.59 -1.32 -3.25
N ARG A 92 15.43 -0.87 -4.49
CA ARG A 92 16.02 -1.54 -5.66
C ARG A 92 17.54 -1.62 -5.59
N LYS A 93 18.20 -0.60 -5.02
CA LYS A 93 19.66 -0.57 -4.84
C LYS A 93 20.11 -1.51 -3.72
N LEU A 94 19.33 -1.62 -2.62
CA LEU A 94 19.68 -2.45 -1.46
C LEU A 94 19.44 -3.95 -1.69
N VAL A 95 18.27 -4.30 -2.23
CA VAL A 95 17.84 -5.71 -2.34
C VAL A 95 18.36 -6.39 -3.62
N GLY A 96 18.85 -5.61 -4.57
CA GLY A 96 19.22 -6.13 -5.88
C GLY A 96 17.99 -6.40 -6.78
N TYR A 97 18.22 -6.31 -8.09
CA TYR A 97 17.14 -6.42 -9.07
C TYR A 97 16.55 -7.83 -9.17
N SER A 98 17.41 -8.83 -9.13
CA SER A 98 17.05 -10.24 -9.29
C SER A 98 16.20 -10.80 -8.13
N SER A 99 16.38 -10.24 -6.93
CA SER A 99 15.66 -10.68 -5.74
C SER A 99 14.23 -10.15 -5.65
N LEU A 100 13.89 -9.11 -6.43
CA LEU A 100 12.55 -8.53 -6.47
C LEU A 100 11.69 -9.08 -7.63
N THR A 101 12.35 -9.53 -8.71
CA THR A 101 11.70 -10.03 -9.93
C THR A 101 11.84 -11.55 -10.02
N GLY A 102 11.19 -12.29 -9.19
CA GLY A 102 11.23 -13.74 -9.21
C GLY A 102 9.84 -14.34 -9.34
N ARG A 103 9.81 -15.66 -9.39
CA ARG A 103 8.55 -16.41 -9.39
C ARG A 103 7.95 -16.44 -8.00
N TYR A 104 6.69 -16.08 -7.93
CA TYR A 104 5.83 -16.21 -6.78
C TYR A 104 4.93 -17.43 -6.98
N LYS A 105 4.96 -18.34 -6.03
CA LYS A 105 4.10 -19.51 -6.04
C LYS A 105 3.23 -19.50 -4.79
N LEU A 106 1.93 -19.49 -5.02
CA LEU A 106 0.91 -19.52 -3.97
C LEU A 106 0.17 -20.86 -4.04
N ASN A 107 0.16 -21.57 -2.95
CA ASN A 107 -0.60 -22.80 -2.82
C ASN A 107 -1.67 -22.64 -1.75
N PHE A 108 -2.93 -22.74 -2.16
CA PHE A 108 -4.08 -22.63 -1.29
C PHE A 108 -4.59 -24.02 -0.94
N THR A 109 -4.67 -24.30 0.35
CA THR A 109 -5.29 -25.49 0.90
C THR A 109 -6.55 -25.13 1.67
N SER A 110 -7.28 -26.10 2.20
CA SER A 110 -8.44 -25.83 3.05
C SER A 110 -8.08 -25.12 4.37
N SER A 111 -6.83 -25.25 4.84
CA SER A 111 -6.41 -24.72 6.16
C SER A 111 -5.36 -23.62 6.06
N TYR A 112 -4.51 -23.63 5.02
CA TYR A 112 -3.34 -22.78 4.91
C TYR A 112 -3.19 -22.16 3.52
N ILE A 113 -2.54 -21.02 3.50
CA ILE A 113 -2.03 -20.32 2.32
C ILE A 113 -0.50 -20.37 2.41
N TYR A 114 0.13 -21.09 1.49
CA TYR A 114 1.58 -21.13 1.39
C TYR A 114 2.05 -20.14 0.33
N VAL A 115 2.95 -19.24 0.71
CA VAL A 115 3.55 -18.23 -0.16
C VAL A 115 5.02 -18.53 -0.31
N ASN A 116 5.44 -18.92 -1.51
CA ASN A 116 6.85 -19.00 -1.88
C ASN A 116 7.20 -17.79 -2.74
N SER A 117 8.11 -16.97 -2.25
CA SER A 117 8.58 -15.77 -2.94
C SER A 117 10.10 -15.75 -2.99
N PRO A 118 10.72 -14.94 -3.85
CA PRO A 118 12.16 -14.75 -3.86
C PRO A 118 12.74 -14.23 -2.54
N LEU A 119 11.90 -13.65 -1.69
CA LEU A 119 12.26 -13.10 -0.38
C LEU A 119 12.07 -14.11 0.77
N GLY A 120 11.52 -15.29 0.50
CA GLY A 120 11.31 -16.34 1.47
C GLY A 120 9.98 -17.07 1.32
N ALA A 121 9.79 -18.08 2.15
CA ALA A 121 8.57 -18.89 2.21
C ALA A 121 7.81 -18.57 3.50
N PHE A 122 6.50 -18.38 3.38
CA PHE A 122 5.59 -18.05 4.49
C PHE A 122 4.36 -18.95 4.42
N ALA A 123 3.77 -19.23 5.57
CA ALA A 123 2.50 -19.94 5.67
C ALA A 123 1.54 -19.15 6.58
N HIS A 124 0.32 -18.95 6.12
CA HIS A 124 -0.73 -18.29 6.90
C HIS A 124 -1.97 -19.18 6.95
N THR A 125 -2.66 -19.18 8.09
CA THR A 125 -3.98 -19.80 8.21
C THR A 125 -5.06 -18.86 7.69
N TRP A 126 -6.20 -19.38 7.26
CA TRP A 126 -7.33 -18.57 6.83
C TRP A 126 -7.88 -17.65 7.95
N SER A 127 -7.78 -18.07 9.20
CA SER A 127 -8.17 -17.26 10.37
C SER A 127 -7.31 -16.00 10.55
N GLN A 128 -6.09 -16.01 10.00
CA GLN A 128 -5.20 -14.85 10.00
C GLN A 128 -5.52 -13.84 8.89
N ILE A 129 -6.38 -14.19 7.93
CA ILE A 129 -6.77 -13.26 6.87
C ILE A 129 -7.90 -12.36 7.40
N ASP A 130 -7.63 -11.04 7.41
CA ASP A 130 -8.59 -10.02 7.84
C ASP A 130 -9.63 -9.74 6.77
N LYS A 131 -9.16 -9.49 5.55
CA LYS A 131 -10.00 -9.17 4.39
C LYS A 131 -9.29 -9.44 3.07
N ALA A 132 -10.07 -9.56 2.02
CA ALA A 132 -9.59 -9.61 0.65
C ALA A 132 -10.06 -8.37 -0.13
N VAL A 133 -9.22 -7.85 -1.01
CA VAL A 133 -9.54 -6.68 -1.85
C VAL A 133 -9.16 -7.00 -3.29
N LEU A 134 -10.14 -6.94 -4.18
CA LEU A 134 -9.94 -7.07 -5.61
C LEU A 134 -9.86 -5.68 -6.24
N THR A 135 -8.78 -5.42 -6.96
CA THR A 135 -8.59 -4.22 -7.77
C THR A 135 -8.42 -4.64 -9.25
N LYS A 136 -8.40 -3.66 -10.14
CA LYS A 136 -8.19 -3.91 -11.59
C LYS A 136 -6.91 -4.72 -11.87
N ASP A 137 -5.83 -4.48 -11.13
CA ASP A 137 -4.51 -5.05 -11.43
C ASP A 137 -4.07 -6.14 -10.45
N PHE A 138 -4.66 -6.18 -9.25
CA PHE A 138 -4.21 -7.06 -8.17
C PHE A 138 -5.37 -7.56 -7.30
N PHE A 139 -5.18 -8.76 -6.78
CA PHE A 139 -5.98 -9.31 -5.70
C PHE A 139 -5.13 -9.36 -4.43
N PHE A 140 -5.60 -8.74 -3.36
CA PHE A 140 -4.88 -8.59 -2.10
C PHE A 140 -5.55 -9.40 -0.99
N LEU A 141 -4.75 -10.14 -0.23
CA LEU A 141 -5.16 -10.74 1.03
C LEU A 141 -4.41 -10.03 2.17
N TYR A 142 -5.15 -9.44 3.08
CA TYR A 142 -4.60 -8.72 4.23
C TYR A 142 -4.51 -9.66 5.43
N VAL A 143 -3.31 -9.82 5.97
CA VAL A 143 -3.04 -10.67 7.12
C VAL A 143 -3.21 -9.86 8.41
N LYS A 144 -3.87 -10.46 9.42
CA LYS A 144 -4.02 -9.91 10.79
C LYS A 144 -2.72 -10.08 11.57
N ASP A 145 -1.65 -9.44 11.15
CA ASP A 145 -0.38 -9.48 11.85
C ASP A 145 0.05 -8.08 12.28
N LYS A 146 0.94 -8.01 13.31
CA LYS A 146 1.54 -6.74 13.76
C LYS A 146 2.23 -6.02 12.60
N ASP A 147 2.84 -6.77 11.69
CA ASP A 147 3.57 -6.27 10.52
C ASP A 147 2.68 -5.98 9.31
N GLN A 148 1.36 -6.19 9.41
CA GLN A 148 0.39 -5.94 8.35
C GLN A 148 0.81 -6.53 6.99
N HIS A 149 1.24 -7.78 6.99
CA HIS A 149 1.59 -8.47 5.75
C HIS A 149 0.44 -8.46 4.75
N ILE A 150 0.77 -8.25 3.49
CA ILE A 150 -0.19 -8.25 2.39
C ILE A 150 0.30 -9.23 1.34
N ILE A 151 -0.50 -10.27 1.09
CA ILE A 151 -0.27 -11.18 -0.02
C ILE A 151 -0.90 -10.54 -1.26
N SER A 152 -0.11 -10.24 -2.27
CA SER A 152 -0.56 -9.60 -3.50
C SER A 152 -0.42 -10.56 -4.68
N ILE A 153 -1.50 -10.74 -5.44
CA ILE A 153 -1.60 -11.61 -6.59
C ILE A 153 -1.88 -10.74 -7.81
N SER A 154 -1.04 -10.83 -8.83
CA SER A 154 -1.26 -10.07 -10.06
C SER A 154 -2.49 -10.59 -10.80
N ASN A 155 -3.36 -9.67 -11.23
CA ASN A 155 -4.58 -9.97 -12.01
C ASN A 155 -4.31 -9.92 -13.53
N LYS A 156 -3.04 -9.91 -13.95
CA LYS A 156 -2.70 -9.86 -15.37
C LYS A 156 -2.66 -11.23 -16.04
N SER A 157 -2.78 -11.18 -17.35
CA SER A 157 -3.09 -12.15 -18.38
C SER A 157 -2.43 -13.56 -18.39
N GLY A 158 -1.56 -13.89 -17.43
CA GLY A 158 -1.04 -15.26 -17.28
C GLY A 158 -1.86 -16.15 -16.32
N CYS A 159 -2.61 -15.53 -15.40
CA CYS A 159 -3.42 -16.20 -14.37
C CYS A 159 -4.94 -16.18 -14.65
N HIS A 160 -5.39 -15.64 -15.78
CA HIS A 160 -6.82 -15.39 -16.03
C HIS A 160 -7.72 -16.62 -15.92
N ARG A 161 -7.23 -17.80 -16.28
CA ARG A 161 -8.06 -19.01 -16.20
C ARG A 161 -8.48 -19.39 -14.79
N ASN A 162 -7.70 -18.95 -13.79
CA ASN A 162 -7.88 -19.38 -12.42
C ASN A 162 -8.24 -18.26 -11.46
N MET A 163 -8.33 -16.98 -11.90
CA MET A 163 -8.60 -15.89 -10.98
C MET A 163 -10.04 -15.91 -10.46
N THR A 164 -11.02 -16.21 -11.30
CA THR A 164 -12.42 -16.35 -10.89
C THR A 164 -12.58 -17.51 -9.91
N ASP A 165 -11.94 -18.64 -10.19
CA ASP A 165 -11.96 -19.81 -9.30
C ASP A 165 -11.24 -19.51 -7.99
N LEU A 166 -10.12 -18.78 -8.04
CA LEU A 166 -9.42 -18.31 -6.85
C LEU A 166 -10.31 -17.40 -6.00
N ILE A 167 -10.96 -16.42 -6.61
CA ILE A 167 -11.86 -15.50 -5.91
C ILE A 167 -12.99 -16.31 -5.25
N THR A 168 -13.64 -17.20 -5.99
CA THR A 168 -14.70 -18.06 -5.46
C THR A 168 -14.21 -18.96 -4.34
N PHE A 169 -12.98 -19.47 -4.44
CA PHE A 169 -12.37 -20.24 -3.38
C PHE A 169 -12.10 -19.40 -2.13
N VAL A 170 -11.57 -18.18 -2.28
CA VAL A 170 -11.30 -17.26 -1.17
C VAL A 170 -12.60 -16.77 -0.53
N GLU A 171 -13.66 -16.51 -1.30
CA GLU A 171 -15.00 -16.11 -0.80
C GLU A 171 -15.58 -17.11 0.20
N ARG A 172 -15.23 -18.39 0.07
CA ARG A 172 -15.68 -19.43 1.03
C ARG A 172 -14.92 -19.40 2.35
N HIS A 173 -13.77 -18.73 2.42
CA HIS A 173 -12.89 -18.74 3.59
C HIS A 173 -12.75 -17.37 4.26
N VAL A 174 -13.07 -16.29 3.56
CA VAL A 174 -12.91 -14.91 4.03
C VAL A 174 -14.26 -14.19 3.97
N MET A 175 -14.71 -13.64 5.10
CA MET A 175 -16.05 -13.00 5.22
C MET A 175 -16.20 -11.72 4.40
N HIS A 176 -15.12 -11.01 4.07
CA HIS A 176 -15.19 -9.69 3.43
C HIS A 176 -14.28 -9.60 2.21
N ILE A 177 -14.89 -9.61 1.02
CA ILE A 177 -14.20 -9.24 -0.21
C ILE A 177 -14.74 -7.89 -0.68
N THR A 178 -13.85 -6.91 -0.78
CA THR A 178 -14.15 -5.58 -1.32
C THR A 178 -13.67 -5.50 -2.77
N LYS A 179 -14.55 -5.15 -3.69
CA LYS A 179 -14.21 -4.86 -5.10
C LYS A 179 -14.04 -3.34 -5.24
N MET A 180 -12.87 -2.88 -5.76
CA MET A 180 -12.54 -1.47 -5.99
C MET A 180 -12.22 -1.22 -7.47
#